data_116d2094b4dee80149c33123af7c2105
#
_entry.id   116d2094b4dee80149c33123af7c2105
#
_cell.length_a   1.000
_cell.length_b   1.000
_cell.length_c   1.000
_cell.angle_alpha   90.00
_cell.angle_beta   90.00
_cell.angle_gamma   90.00
#
_symmetry.space_group_name_H-M   'P 1'
#
loop_
_entity.id
_entity.type
_entity.pdbx_description
1 polymer ?
#
loop_
_entity_poly.entity_id
_entity_poly.type
_entity_poly.pdbx_seq_one_letter_code
_entity_poly.pdbx_strand_id
1 'polypeptide(L)'
;CSSTSEATVTRFCKKLGFENYRAFQLALARDVMERQPLEISNEVQLDNIPQSLQNILSNKIDEMSATINGINPENLQRVLELLQNAQLVQIAAVGNTIPVAMDAAFKFNQLGMRCITSEISEKNSAFALTLTPQDVLLLISNSGKSRRLNQMAQTARDNGVPDHLLISTNREQLITTTDFALSRISAIVIIEVLYNFLLVGRPGAKGFVSRHEGLMAHDKDVR
;
A
#
# COMPACT_ATOMS: atom_id res chain seq x y z
N CYS A 1 -26.34 -26.25 -20.90
CA CYS A 1 -24.96 -26.69 -21.25
C CYS A 1 -24.87 -26.79 -22.75
N SER A 2 -24.15 -25.91 -23.44
CA SER A 2 -23.89 -26.03 -24.87
C SER A 2 -22.73 -27.03 -25.05
N SER A 3 -22.92 -28.02 -25.91
CA SER A 3 -21.89 -29.04 -26.28
C SER A 3 -20.82 -28.44 -27.23
N THR A 4 -20.33 -27.25 -26.96
CA THR A 4 -19.38 -26.54 -27.81
C THR A 4 -17.95 -26.80 -27.34
N SER A 5 -17.03 -27.18 -28.26
CA SER A 5 -15.64 -27.47 -27.90
C SER A 5 -14.86 -26.20 -27.55
N GLU A 6 -13.85 -26.32 -26.69
CA GLU A 6 -12.94 -25.21 -26.31
C GLU A 6 -12.28 -24.54 -27.54
N ALA A 7 -11.97 -25.32 -28.57
CA ALA A 7 -11.42 -24.83 -29.83
C ALA A 7 -12.40 -23.90 -30.56
N THR A 8 -13.70 -24.18 -30.48
CA THR A 8 -14.74 -23.33 -31.07
C THR A 8 -14.89 -22.02 -30.30
N VAL A 9 -14.85 -22.06 -28.97
CA VAL A 9 -14.89 -20.87 -28.11
C VAL A 9 -13.67 -19.98 -28.36
N THR A 10 -12.49 -20.56 -28.46
CA THR A 10 -11.24 -19.82 -28.74
C THR A 10 -11.28 -19.14 -30.12
N ARG A 11 -11.78 -19.84 -31.15
CA ARG A 11 -11.97 -19.27 -32.50
C ARG A 11 -12.98 -18.15 -32.51
N PHE A 12 -14.06 -18.27 -31.76
CA PHE A 12 -15.06 -17.21 -31.62
C PHE A 12 -14.46 -15.95 -30.99
N CYS A 13 -13.70 -16.09 -29.88
CA CYS A 13 -13.05 -14.95 -29.24
C CYS A 13 -12.06 -14.24 -30.17
N LYS A 14 -11.25 -15.00 -30.91
CA LYS A 14 -10.32 -14.43 -31.91
C LYS A 14 -11.03 -13.70 -33.03
N LYS A 15 -12.17 -14.22 -33.51
CA LYS A 15 -12.99 -13.58 -34.54
C LYS A 15 -13.62 -12.24 -34.05
N LEU A 16 -13.82 -12.10 -32.75
CA LEU A 16 -14.28 -10.87 -32.11
C LEU A 16 -13.11 -9.92 -31.77
N GLY A 17 -11.86 -10.24 -32.11
CA GLY A 17 -10.70 -9.41 -31.86
C GLY A 17 -10.05 -9.61 -30.49
N PHE A 18 -10.45 -10.64 -29.73
CA PHE A 18 -9.87 -10.95 -28.41
C PHE A 18 -8.80 -12.04 -28.54
N GLU A 19 -7.69 -11.86 -27.85
CA GLU A 19 -6.55 -12.76 -27.89
C GLU A 19 -6.89 -14.19 -27.37
N ASN A 20 -7.75 -14.27 -26.38
CA ASN A 20 -8.22 -15.50 -25.75
C ASN A 20 -9.58 -15.31 -25.03
N TYR A 21 -10.14 -16.43 -24.52
CA TYR A 21 -11.41 -16.42 -23.79
C TYR A 21 -11.36 -15.56 -22.51
N ARG A 22 -10.24 -15.52 -21.81
CA ARG A 22 -10.07 -14.70 -20.61
C ARG A 22 -10.11 -13.19 -20.91
N ALA A 23 -9.48 -12.77 -22.02
CA ALA A 23 -9.55 -11.38 -22.49
C ALA A 23 -10.99 -11.00 -22.88
N PHE A 24 -11.72 -11.91 -23.55
CA PHE A 24 -13.13 -11.72 -23.86
C PHE A 24 -13.99 -11.61 -22.58
N GLN A 25 -13.80 -12.50 -21.60
CA GLN A 25 -14.53 -12.44 -20.33
C GLN A 25 -14.27 -11.11 -19.58
N LEU A 26 -13.02 -10.66 -19.54
CA LEU A 26 -12.68 -9.38 -18.90
C LEU A 26 -13.33 -8.19 -19.61
N ALA A 27 -13.34 -8.19 -20.95
CA ALA A 27 -13.98 -7.14 -21.74
C ALA A 27 -15.50 -7.17 -21.55
N LEU A 28 -16.11 -8.37 -21.52
CA LEU A 28 -17.54 -8.53 -21.27
C LEU A 28 -17.91 -8.07 -19.85
N ALA A 29 -17.10 -8.41 -18.86
CA ALA A 29 -17.31 -7.95 -17.48
C ALA A 29 -17.23 -6.42 -17.38
N ARG A 30 -16.30 -5.80 -18.09
CA ARG A 30 -16.20 -4.32 -18.18
C ARG A 30 -17.44 -3.73 -18.86
N ASP A 31 -17.86 -4.28 -20.00
CA ASP A 31 -19.02 -3.80 -20.76
C ASP A 31 -20.33 -3.93 -19.97
N VAL A 32 -20.47 -5.00 -19.17
CA VAL A 32 -21.62 -5.19 -18.27
C VAL A 32 -21.58 -4.18 -17.11
N MET A 33 -20.41 -3.87 -16.59
CA MET A 33 -20.22 -2.82 -15.56
C MET A 33 -20.50 -1.41 -16.13
N GLU A 34 -20.11 -1.14 -17.39
CA GLU A 34 -20.33 0.14 -18.05
C GLU A 34 -21.79 0.38 -18.50
N ARG A 35 -22.56 -0.70 -18.76
CA ARG A 35 -23.93 -0.60 -19.28
C ARG A 35 -25.03 -0.44 -18.24
N GLN A 36 -24.74 -0.69 -16.97
CA GLN A 36 -25.62 -0.24 -15.89
C GLN A 36 -25.08 1.08 -15.36
N PRO A 37 -25.79 2.20 -15.50
CA PRO A 37 -25.53 3.37 -14.68
C PRO A 37 -25.96 3.00 -13.26
N LEU A 38 -25.10 2.24 -12.58
CA LEU A 38 -25.18 2.07 -11.15
C LEU A 38 -24.96 3.47 -10.58
N GLU A 39 -25.96 4.02 -9.92
CA GLU A 39 -25.76 5.19 -9.07
C GLU A 39 -24.74 4.78 -8.03
N ILE A 40 -23.48 5.07 -8.32
CA ILE A 40 -22.36 4.78 -7.40
C ILE A 40 -22.59 5.70 -6.21
N SER A 41 -23.02 5.13 -5.12
CA SER A 41 -23.14 5.81 -3.85
C SER A 41 -22.05 5.32 -2.89
N ASN A 42 -21.78 6.09 -1.84
CA ASN A 42 -20.87 5.67 -0.78
C ASN A 42 -21.61 4.89 0.34
N GLU A 43 -22.78 4.40 0.05
CA GLU A 43 -23.61 3.71 1.02
C GLU A 43 -23.41 2.19 0.98
N VAL A 44 -23.44 1.58 2.14
CA VAL A 44 -23.45 0.12 2.33
C VAL A 44 -24.78 -0.26 2.97
N GLN A 45 -25.52 -1.13 2.31
CA GLN A 45 -26.86 -1.56 2.73
C GLN A 45 -26.89 -3.09 2.83
N LEU A 46 -27.37 -3.63 3.95
CA LEU A 46 -27.43 -5.07 4.18
C LEU A 46 -28.52 -5.76 3.36
N ASP A 47 -29.53 -5.04 2.95
CA ASP A 47 -30.64 -5.52 2.12
C ASP A 47 -30.30 -5.52 0.62
N ASN A 48 -29.21 -4.84 0.22
CA ASN A 48 -28.70 -4.84 -1.16
C ASN A 48 -27.17 -5.07 -1.20
N ILE A 49 -26.75 -6.28 -0.85
CA ILE A 49 -25.34 -6.68 -0.82
C ILE A 49 -24.66 -6.53 -2.20
N PRO A 50 -25.25 -6.94 -3.35
CA PRO A 50 -24.60 -6.81 -4.65
C PRO A 50 -24.25 -5.35 -4.98
N GLN A 51 -25.18 -4.42 -4.79
CA GLN A 51 -24.96 -2.99 -5.01
C GLN A 51 -23.90 -2.43 -4.06
N SER A 52 -23.97 -2.79 -2.78
CA SER A 52 -23.00 -2.37 -1.77
C SER A 52 -21.57 -2.82 -2.10
N LEU A 53 -21.38 -4.03 -2.62
CA LEU A 53 -20.08 -4.53 -3.09
C LEU A 53 -19.54 -3.70 -4.28
N GLN A 54 -20.41 -3.29 -5.23
CA GLN A 54 -20.00 -2.41 -6.33
C GLN A 54 -19.64 -1.01 -5.83
N ASN A 55 -20.38 -0.46 -4.89
CA ASN A 55 -20.07 0.82 -4.26
C ASN A 55 -18.71 0.78 -3.56
N ILE A 56 -18.44 -0.28 -2.78
CA ILE A 56 -17.14 -0.51 -2.12
C ILE A 56 -16.04 -0.61 -3.16
N LEU A 57 -16.21 -1.43 -4.21
CA LEU A 57 -15.20 -1.64 -5.26
C LEU A 57 -14.85 -0.32 -5.94
N SER A 58 -15.85 0.43 -6.40
CA SER A 58 -15.64 1.73 -7.05
C SER A 58 -14.88 2.69 -6.14
N ASN A 59 -15.35 2.85 -4.90
CA ASN A 59 -14.68 3.72 -3.92
C ASN A 59 -13.20 3.33 -3.71
N LYS A 60 -12.90 2.03 -3.64
CA LYS A 60 -11.52 1.57 -3.43
C LYS A 60 -10.64 1.76 -4.67
N ILE A 61 -11.19 1.58 -5.87
CA ILE A 61 -10.48 1.90 -7.13
C ILE A 61 -10.16 3.39 -7.19
N ASP A 62 -11.13 4.24 -6.87
CA ASP A 62 -10.96 5.70 -6.88
C ASP A 62 -9.91 6.15 -5.84
N GLU A 63 -9.94 5.57 -4.63
CA GLU A 63 -8.97 5.84 -3.58
C GLU A 63 -7.54 5.47 -4.02
N MET A 64 -7.36 4.28 -4.61
CA MET A 64 -6.07 3.81 -5.12
C MET A 64 -5.58 4.68 -6.27
N SER A 65 -6.43 4.93 -7.26
CA SER A 65 -6.12 5.75 -8.45
C SER A 65 -5.72 7.16 -8.05
N ALA A 66 -6.50 7.78 -7.19
CA ALA A 66 -6.23 9.12 -6.68
C ALA A 66 -4.93 9.17 -5.86
N THR A 67 -4.60 8.10 -5.13
CA THR A 67 -3.35 8.01 -4.36
C THR A 67 -2.15 7.96 -5.30
N ILE A 68 -2.15 7.06 -6.29
CA ILE A 68 -1.04 6.90 -7.24
C ILE A 68 -0.87 8.15 -8.09
N ASN A 69 -1.96 8.70 -8.65
CA ASN A 69 -1.91 9.91 -9.47
C ASN A 69 -1.51 11.17 -8.69
N GLY A 70 -1.67 11.16 -7.37
CA GLY A 70 -1.26 12.25 -6.49
C GLY A 70 0.20 12.18 -6.04
N ILE A 71 0.96 11.13 -6.40
CA ILE A 71 2.38 11.03 -6.07
C ILE A 71 3.16 12.01 -6.95
N ASN A 72 3.92 12.91 -6.31
CA ASN A 72 4.89 13.74 -7.01
C ASN A 72 6.16 12.91 -7.28
N PRO A 73 6.60 12.74 -8.54
CA PRO A 73 7.75 11.91 -8.88
C PRO A 73 9.06 12.38 -8.25
N GLU A 74 9.29 13.69 -8.14
CA GLU A 74 10.52 14.26 -7.57
C GLU A 74 10.59 13.98 -6.06
N ASN A 75 9.45 14.13 -5.35
CA ASN A 75 9.37 13.77 -3.93
C ASN A 75 9.57 12.27 -3.72
N LEU A 76 9.00 11.43 -4.60
CA LEU A 76 9.19 9.98 -4.54
C LEU A 76 10.66 9.62 -4.71
N GLN A 77 11.34 10.20 -5.70
CA GLN A 77 12.77 9.97 -5.92
C GLN A 77 13.59 10.35 -4.68
N ARG A 78 13.34 11.53 -4.09
CA ARG A 78 14.02 11.95 -2.86
C ARG A 78 13.78 10.99 -1.69
N VAL A 79 12.54 10.53 -1.51
CA VAL A 79 12.19 9.54 -0.48
C VAL A 79 12.95 8.24 -0.69
N LEU A 80 13.03 7.75 -1.94
CA LEU A 80 13.75 6.52 -2.28
C LEU A 80 15.25 6.66 -2.00
N GLU A 81 15.87 7.79 -2.34
CA GLU A 81 17.27 8.07 -2.06
C GLU A 81 17.56 8.06 -0.54
N LEU A 82 16.71 8.69 0.26
CA LEU A 82 16.83 8.69 1.72
C LEU A 82 16.72 7.27 2.29
N LEU A 83 15.71 6.51 1.86
CA LEU A 83 15.51 5.13 2.33
C LEU A 83 16.64 4.18 1.91
N GLN A 84 17.20 4.35 0.71
CA GLN A 84 18.31 3.51 0.22
C GLN A 84 19.59 3.73 0.99
N ASN A 85 19.85 4.97 1.43
CA ASN A 85 21.07 5.37 2.14
C ASN A 85 20.94 5.25 3.66
N ALA A 86 19.75 5.03 4.19
CA ALA A 86 19.52 4.93 5.63
C ALA A 86 20.26 3.73 6.26
N GLN A 87 20.91 3.96 7.42
CA GLN A 87 21.46 2.89 8.24
C GLN A 87 20.36 2.13 8.98
N LEU A 88 19.35 2.86 9.43
CA LEU A 88 18.17 2.32 10.08
C LEU A 88 16.94 3.16 9.68
N VAL A 89 15.81 2.51 9.49
CA VAL A 89 14.52 3.18 9.27
C VAL A 89 13.61 2.87 10.44
N GLN A 90 13.31 3.88 11.23
CA GLN A 90 12.22 3.76 12.20
C GLN A 90 10.90 4.08 11.52
N ILE A 91 9.92 3.17 11.60
CA ILE A 91 8.57 3.39 11.08
C ILE A 91 7.63 3.54 12.26
N ALA A 92 6.98 4.69 12.39
CA ALA A 92 6.09 4.95 13.49
C ALA A 92 4.69 5.37 13.02
N ALA A 93 3.69 4.88 13.72
CA ALA A 93 2.28 5.15 13.46
C ALA A 93 1.49 5.20 14.77
N VAL A 94 0.26 5.69 14.69
CA VAL A 94 -0.67 5.69 15.83
C VAL A 94 -2.07 5.25 15.41
N GLY A 95 -2.76 4.54 16.29
CA GLY A 95 -4.13 4.09 16.05
C GLY A 95 -4.27 3.18 14.84
N ASN A 96 -5.18 3.51 13.94
CA ASN A 96 -5.55 2.66 12.79
C ASN A 96 -4.40 2.41 11.79
N THR A 97 -3.35 3.22 11.79
CA THR A 97 -2.20 3.08 10.87
C THR A 97 -1.08 2.19 11.43
N ILE A 98 -1.15 1.75 12.68
CA ILE A 98 -0.16 0.84 13.28
C ILE A 98 0.06 -0.43 12.45
N PRO A 99 -0.99 -1.16 12.00
CA PRO A 99 -0.78 -2.35 11.17
C PRO A 99 -0.07 -2.07 9.85
N VAL A 100 -0.25 -0.88 9.27
CA VAL A 100 0.47 -0.49 8.05
C VAL A 100 1.96 -0.27 8.33
N ALA A 101 2.30 0.32 9.48
CA ALA A 101 3.71 0.47 9.88
C ALA A 101 4.38 -0.88 10.12
N MET A 102 3.67 -1.84 10.70
CA MET A 102 4.17 -3.21 10.92
C MET A 102 4.42 -3.92 9.58
N ASP A 103 3.47 -3.85 8.65
CA ASP A 103 3.61 -4.40 7.30
C ASP A 103 4.78 -3.76 6.55
N ALA A 104 4.89 -2.43 6.59
CA ALA A 104 6.00 -1.70 5.97
C ALA A 104 7.37 -2.13 6.52
N ALA A 105 7.50 -2.25 7.86
CA ALA A 105 8.74 -2.71 8.47
C ALA A 105 9.09 -4.14 8.03
N PHE A 106 8.11 -5.04 8.01
CA PHE A 106 8.28 -6.41 7.54
C PHE A 106 8.76 -6.44 6.08
N LYS A 107 8.08 -5.76 5.18
CA LYS A 107 8.41 -5.69 3.74
C LYS A 107 9.81 -5.12 3.50
N PHE A 108 10.15 -4.02 4.14
CA PHE A 108 11.45 -3.39 3.95
C PHE A 108 12.58 -4.23 4.54
N ASN A 109 12.35 -4.94 5.66
CA ASN A 109 13.30 -5.92 6.18
C ASN A 109 13.57 -7.07 5.19
N GLN A 110 12.55 -7.51 4.42
CA GLN A 110 12.73 -8.50 3.34
C GLN A 110 13.68 -8.01 2.24
N LEU A 111 13.78 -6.69 2.02
CA LEU A 111 14.73 -6.08 1.08
C LEU A 111 16.14 -5.90 1.67
N GLY A 112 16.39 -6.39 2.88
CA GLY A 112 17.66 -6.24 3.59
C GLY A 112 17.87 -4.84 4.19
N MET A 113 16.80 -4.08 4.38
CA MET A 113 16.83 -2.83 5.13
C MET A 113 16.74 -3.13 6.64
N ARG A 114 17.33 -2.29 7.46
CA ARG A 114 17.17 -2.38 8.92
C ARG A 114 16.00 -1.50 9.32
N CYS A 115 14.82 -2.10 9.48
CA CYS A 115 13.61 -1.37 9.85
C CYS A 115 13.11 -1.81 11.22
N ILE A 116 12.69 -0.84 12.02
CA ILE A 116 12.08 -1.06 13.34
C ILE A 116 10.73 -0.37 13.42
N THR A 117 9.81 -0.97 14.15
CA THR A 117 8.52 -0.39 14.51
C THR A 117 8.01 -0.99 15.81
N SER A 118 7.02 -0.39 16.43
CA SER A 118 6.33 -0.93 17.60
C SER A 118 4.86 -0.53 17.60
N GLU A 119 4.01 -1.41 18.11
CA GLU A 119 2.60 -1.11 18.41
C GLU A 119 2.48 -0.14 19.61
N ILE A 120 3.50 -0.11 20.46
CA ILE A 120 3.53 0.68 21.69
C ILE A 120 4.15 2.05 21.38
N SER A 121 3.34 3.09 21.49
CA SER A 121 3.74 4.45 21.17
C SER A 121 4.94 4.95 21.99
N GLU A 122 5.01 4.55 23.25
CA GLU A 122 6.10 4.90 24.18
C GLU A 122 7.44 4.29 23.72
N LYS A 123 7.41 3.05 23.19
CA LYS A 123 8.60 2.43 22.60
C LYS A 123 9.06 3.17 21.36
N ASN A 124 8.13 3.54 20.47
CA ASN A 124 8.47 4.33 19.28
C ASN A 124 9.06 5.69 19.67
N SER A 125 8.55 6.34 20.73
CA SER A 125 9.11 7.60 21.23
C SER A 125 10.51 7.42 21.80
N ALA A 126 10.75 6.34 22.55
CA ALA A 126 12.08 6.00 23.08
C ALA A 126 13.08 5.72 21.95
N PHE A 127 12.66 5.00 20.91
CA PHE A 127 13.49 4.78 19.72
C PHE A 127 13.85 6.09 19.01
N ALA A 128 12.89 7.01 18.87
CA ALA A 128 13.14 8.29 18.22
C ALA A 128 14.26 9.11 18.91
N LEU A 129 14.43 8.93 20.22
CA LEU A 129 15.54 9.54 20.99
C LEU A 129 16.94 8.98 20.61
N THR A 130 17.00 7.80 20.02
CA THR A 130 18.26 7.13 19.67
C THR A 130 18.64 7.26 18.19
N LEU A 131 17.81 7.89 17.39
CA LEU A 131 18.09 8.12 15.97
C LEU A 131 19.30 9.04 15.78
N THR A 132 20.04 8.78 14.74
CA THR A 132 21.24 9.51 14.33
C THR A 132 21.03 10.19 12.97
N PRO A 133 21.92 11.10 12.54
CA PRO A 133 21.83 11.73 11.22
C PRO A 133 21.84 10.78 10.02
N GLN A 134 22.25 9.52 10.21
CA GLN A 134 22.27 8.49 9.16
C GLN A 134 20.98 7.66 9.10
N ASP A 135 20.04 7.92 10.00
CA ASP A 135 18.79 7.17 10.10
C ASP A 135 17.64 7.95 9.47
N VAL A 136 16.56 7.25 9.19
CA VAL A 136 15.32 7.84 8.66
C VAL A 136 14.17 7.55 9.60
N LEU A 137 13.36 8.56 9.88
CA LEU A 137 12.07 8.43 10.56
C LEU A 137 10.94 8.49 9.53
N LEU A 138 10.24 7.37 9.32
CA LEU A 138 9.05 7.28 8.49
C LEU A 138 7.80 7.30 9.38
N LEU A 139 6.97 8.32 9.22
CA LEU A 139 5.73 8.49 9.96
C LEU A 139 4.53 8.17 9.08
N ILE A 140 3.60 7.36 9.59
CA ILE A 140 2.35 7.04 8.90
C ILE A 140 1.18 7.59 9.71
N SER A 141 0.45 8.53 9.13
CA SER A 141 -0.66 9.20 9.78
C SER A 141 -1.82 9.42 8.83
N ASN A 142 -3.02 9.01 9.23
CA ASN A 142 -4.20 9.26 8.41
C ASN A 142 -4.57 10.74 8.37
N SER A 143 -4.48 11.45 9.50
CA SER A 143 -4.87 12.86 9.63
C SER A 143 -3.73 13.85 9.45
N GLY A 144 -2.47 13.40 9.54
CA GLY A 144 -1.30 14.30 9.61
C GLY A 144 -1.21 15.16 10.88
N LYS A 145 -2.18 15.05 11.81
CA LYS A 145 -2.33 15.95 12.97
C LYS A 145 -1.99 15.30 14.32
N SER A 146 -1.37 14.13 14.33
CA SER A 146 -1.04 13.41 15.57
C SER A 146 0.04 14.15 16.38
N ARG A 147 -0.30 14.59 17.59
CA ARG A 147 0.66 15.22 18.52
C ARG A 147 1.85 14.28 18.82
N ARG A 148 1.60 13.00 19.02
CA ARG A 148 2.66 12.00 19.32
C ARG A 148 3.64 11.87 18.16
N LEU A 149 3.15 11.77 16.92
CA LEU A 149 4.02 11.67 15.75
C LEU A 149 4.78 12.98 15.52
N ASN A 150 4.14 14.13 15.74
CA ASN A 150 4.82 15.44 15.65
C ASN A 150 5.93 15.60 16.71
N GLN A 151 5.72 15.08 17.92
CA GLN A 151 6.77 15.03 18.96
C GLN A 151 7.94 14.15 18.55
N MET A 152 7.68 12.94 17.99
CA MET A 152 8.73 12.06 17.45
C MET A 152 9.51 12.75 16.32
N ALA A 153 8.81 13.43 15.40
CA ALA A 153 9.44 14.20 14.33
C ALA A 153 10.33 15.34 14.87
N GLN A 154 9.90 16.03 15.92
CA GLN A 154 10.71 17.05 16.56
C GLN A 154 11.94 16.45 17.24
N THR A 155 11.77 15.36 17.99
CA THR A 155 12.88 14.63 18.63
C THR A 155 13.92 14.17 17.60
N ALA A 156 13.49 13.61 16.46
CA ALA A 156 14.39 13.19 15.39
C ALA A 156 15.18 14.39 14.82
N ARG A 157 14.53 15.54 14.61
CA ARG A 157 15.21 16.77 14.18
C ARG A 157 16.26 17.24 15.20
N ASP A 158 15.90 17.23 16.47
CA ASP A 158 16.80 17.65 17.54
C ASP A 158 18.05 16.76 17.62
N ASN A 159 17.93 15.49 17.21
CA ASN A 159 19.02 14.53 17.06
C ASN A 159 19.78 14.66 15.71
N GLY A 160 19.44 15.62 14.87
CA GLY A 160 20.09 15.89 13.60
C GLY A 160 19.68 14.94 12.47
N VAL A 161 18.58 14.20 12.60
CA VAL A 161 17.99 13.43 11.49
C VAL A 161 17.56 14.43 10.42
N PRO A 162 18.16 14.42 9.21
CA PRO A 162 18.05 15.51 8.26
C PRO A 162 16.63 15.68 7.71
N ASP A 163 15.95 14.58 7.48
CA ASP A 163 14.58 14.57 6.96
C ASP A 163 13.77 13.44 7.60
N HIS A 164 12.56 13.73 8.05
CA HIS A 164 11.56 12.73 8.40
C HIS A 164 10.52 12.68 7.29
N LEU A 165 10.11 11.45 6.96
CA LEU A 165 9.15 11.19 5.91
C LEU A 165 7.77 11.06 6.52
N LEU A 166 6.80 11.81 6.01
CA LEU A 166 5.41 11.71 6.44
C LEU A 166 4.55 11.14 5.30
N ILE A 167 3.98 9.96 5.52
CA ILE A 167 2.86 9.45 4.73
C ILE A 167 1.58 9.93 5.40
N SER A 168 0.92 10.91 4.81
CA SER A 168 -0.39 11.37 5.23
C SER A 168 -1.41 11.08 4.14
N THR A 169 -2.51 10.46 4.52
CA THR A 169 -3.62 10.15 3.61
C THR A 169 -4.75 11.20 3.74
N ASN A 170 -4.52 12.26 4.51
CA ASN A 170 -5.51 13.31 4.68
C ASN A 170 -5.66 14.13 3.39
N ARG A 171 -6.70 13.81 2.64
CA ARG A 171 -7.29 14.71 1.66
C ARG A 171 -8.47 15.39 2.34
N GLU A 172 -8.38 16.66 2.63
CA GLU A 172 -9.47 17.45 3.25
C GLU A 172 -10.81 17.29 2.51
N GLN A 173 -10.78 16.87 1.25
CA GLN A 173 -11.94 16.66 0.41
C GLN A 173 -12.52 15.23 0.44
N LEU A 174 -11.83 14.23 1.01
CA LEU A 174 -12.31 12.85 1.11
C LEU A 174 -12.91 12.51 2.48
N ILE A 175 -12.86 13.43 3.43
CA ILE A 175 -13.58 13.33 4.70
C ILE A 175 -15.01 13.86 4.50
N THR A 176 -15.68 13.43 3.48
CA THR A 176 -17.13 13.46 3.49
C THR A 176 -17.58 12.18 4.20
N THR A 177 -18.44 12.34 5.16
CA THR A 177 -19.44 11.47 5.76
C THR A 177 -19.70 10.14 5.04
N THR A 178 -18.66 9.34 4.78
CA THR A 178 -18.80 8.06 4.11
C THR A 178 -18.47 6.93 5.07
N ASP A 179 -19.14 5.81 4.95
CA ASP A 179 -18.88 4.58 5.68
C ASP A 179 -17.45 4.04 5.50
N PHE A 180 -16.68 4.66 4.58
CA PHE A 180 -15.31 4.31 4.23
C PHE A 180 -14.23 5.18 4.86
N ALA A 181 -14.57 6.08 5.77
CA ALA A 181 -13.67 7.09 6.37
C ALA A 181 -12.44 6.53 7.09
N LEU A 182 -12.45 5.24 7.48
CA LEU A 182 -11.35 4.57 8.18
C LEU A 182 -10.46 3.72 7.25
N SER A 183 -10.48 3.96 5.94
CA SER A 183 -9.65 3.23 4.99
C SER A 183 -8.15 3.42 5.26
N ARG A 184 -7.40 2.35 5.07
CA ARG A 184 -5.92 2.33 5.14
C ARG A 184 -5.29 2.10 3.77
N ILE A 185 -6.11 1.95 2.73
CA ILE A 185 -5.65 1.57 1.39
C ILE A 185 -4.64 2.55 0.85
N SER A 186 -4.87 3.86 0.96
CA SER A 186 -3.92 4.87 0.50
C SER A 186 -2.52 4.71 1.12
N ALA A 187 -2.45 4.46 2.42
CA ALA A 187 -1.15 4.22 3.09
C ALA A 187 -0.50 2.92 2.62
N ILE A 188 -1.28 1.83 2.47
CA ILE A 188 -0.81 0.55 1.95
C ILE A 188 -0.28 0.73 0.51
N VAL A 189 -1.01 1.43 -0.36
CA VAL A 189 -0.60 1.69 -1.76
C VAL A 189 0.74 2.42 -1.80
N ILE A 190 0.96 3.43 -0.96
CA ILE A 190 2.26 4.13 -0.90
C ILE A 190 3.38 3.18 -0.46
N ILE A 191 3.14 2.33 0.54
CA ILE A 191 4.13 1.32 0.97
C ILE A 191 4.43 0.34 -0.17
N GLU A 192 3.42 -0.11 -0.92
CA GLU A 192 3.63 -0.97 -2.10
C GLU A 192 4.45 -0.26 -3.19
N VAL A 193 4.18 1.01 -3.46
CA VAL A 193 4.97 1.81 -4.41
C VAL A 193 6.42 1.88 -3.96
N LEU A 194 6.68 2.26 -2.72
CA LEU A 194 8.03 2.32 -2.16
C LEU A 194 8.73 0.95 -2.23
N TYR A 195 8.05 -0.12 -1.83
CA TYR A 195 8.58 -1.48 -1.89
C TYR A 195 9.02 -1.88 -3.30
N ASN A 196 8.17 -1.65 -4.30
CA ASN A 196 8.47 -2.01 -5.69
C ASN A 196 9.68 -1.25 -6.24
N PHE A 197 9.79 0.05 -5.97
CA PHE A 197 10.95 0.83 -6.40
C PHE A 197 12.22 0.43 -5.64
N LEU A 198 12.15 0.17 -4.34
CA LEU A 198 13.28 -0.30 -3.55
C LEU A 198 13.74 -1.70 -3.95
N LEU A 199 12.83 -2.61 -4.31
CA LEU A 199 13.15 -3.95 -4.80
C LEU A 199 14.00 -3.90 -6.07
N VAL A 200 13.72 -2.94 -6.97
CA VAL A 200 14.45 -2.78 -8.23
C VAL A 200 15.73 -1.93 -8.04
N GLY A 201 15.62 -0.85 -7.26
CA GLY A 201 16.67 0.15 -7.14
C GLY A 201 17.74 -0.15 -6.08
N ARG A 202 17.41 -0.98 -5.06
CA ARG A 202 18.35 -1.26 -3.98
C ARG A 202 19.30 -2.42 -4.33
N PRO A 203 20.64 -2.22 -4.29
CA PRO A 203 21.58 -3.30 -4.52
C PRO A 203 21.37 -4.48 -3.56
N GLY A 204 21.30 -5.69 -4.11
CA GLY A 204 21.15 -6.91 -3.30
C GLY A 204 19.74 -7.23 -2.80
N ALA A 205 18.74 -6.36 -2.98
CA ALA A 205 17.37 -6.56 -2.49
C ALA A 205 16.78 -7.91 -2.94
N LYS A 206 16.88 -8.25 -4.21
CA LYS A 206 16.40 -9.54 -4.76
C LYS A 206 17.05 -10.74 -4.07
N GLY A 207 18.33 -10.66 -3.74
CA GLY A 207 19.04 -11.71 -3.01
C GLY A 207 18.57 -11.85 -1.56
N PHE A 208 18.17 -10.77 -0.90
CA PHE A 208 17.54 -10.82 0.42
C PHE A 208 16.17 -11.47 0.37
N VAL A 209 15.33 -11.11 -0.63
CA VAL A 209 14.01 -11.73 -0.84
C VAL A 209 14.16 -13.24 -1.04
N SER A 210 15.03 -13.69 -1.95
CA SER A 210 15.25 -15.13 -2.20
C SER A 210 15.73 -15.89 -0.96
N ARG A 211 16.60 -15.29 -0.14
CA ARG A 211 17.02 -15.90 1.12
C ARG A 211 15.88 -16.01 2.12
N HIS A 212 15.07 -14.98 2.23
CA HIS A 212 13.89 -15.01 3.10
C HIS A 212 12.91 -16.09 2.67
N GLU A 213 12.61 -16.19 1.37
CA GLU A 213 11.75 -17.25 0.82
C GLU A 213 12.32 -18.65 1.09
N GLY A 214 13.64 -18.82 0.97
CA GLY A 214 14.32 -20.07 1.30
C GLY A 214 14.18 -20.46 2.77
N LEU A 215 14.28 -19.51 3.70
CA LEU A 215 14.06 -19.78 5.12
C LEU A 215 12.62 -20.21 5.40
N MET A 216 11.62 -19.57 4.74
CA MET A 216 10.21 -19.93 4.91
C MET A 216 9.84 -21.26 4.26
N ALA A 217 10.55 -21.68 3.20
CA ALA A 217 10.32 -22.98 2.55
C ALA A 217 10.76 -24.13 3.46
N HIS A 218 11.88 -24.01 4.16
CA HIS A 218 12.34 -25.04 5.11
C HIS A 218 11.38 -25.29 6.28
N ASP A 219 10.61 -24.31 6.71
CA ASP A 219 9.59 -24.48 7.76
C ASP A 219 8.39 -25.34 7.30
N LYS A 220 8.21 -25.52 5.99
CA LYS A 220 7.11 -26.33 5.42
C LYS A 220 7.47 -27.80 5.28
N ASP A 221 8.76 -28.14 5.26
CA ASP A 221 9.24 -29.52 5.09
C ASP A 221 9.41 -30.27 6.41
N VAL A 222 9.08 -29.67 7.54
CA VAL A 222 9.17 -30.25 8.90
C VAL A 222 7.79 -30.67 9.44
N ARG A 223 6.91 -31.18 8.55
CA ARG A 223 5.63 -31.79 8.98
C ARG A 223 5.48 -33.21 8.48
#